data_e5ad697a6cbe8d08d3ce017e0fa83106
#
_entry.id   e5ad697a6cbe8d08d3ce017e0fa83106
#
_cell.length_a   1.000
_cell.length_b   1.000
_cell.length_c   1.000
_cell.angle_alpha   90.00
_cell.angle_beta   90.00
_cell.angle_gamma   90.00
#
_symmetry.space_group_name_H-M   'P 1'
#
loop_
_entity.id
_entity.type
_entity.pdbx_description
1 polymer ?
#
loop_
_entity_poly.entity_id
_entity_poly.type
_entity_poly.pdbx_seq_one_letter_code
_entity_poly.pdbx_strand_id
1 'polypeptide(L)' 'MNNEERVLKAFQEAGKPLSSVEVAAISGLDKKEVDKAIKKLKTEEKIHSPKRCYYEPK' A
#
# COMPACT_ATOMS: atom_id res chain seq x y z
N MET A 1 8.46 11.65 6.27
CA MET A 1 7.78 10.82 5.25
C MET A 1 6.27 10.93 5.44
N ASN A 2 5.55 11.05 4.36
CA ASN A 2 4.09 11.06 4.46
C ASN A 2 3.55 9.62 4.43
N ASN A 3 2.26 9.47 4.66
CA ASN A 3 1.65 8.14 4.72
C ASN A 3 1.77 7.36 3.41
N GLU A 4 1.73 8.07 2.30
CA GLU A 4 1.85 7.44 0.99
C GLU A 4 3.22 6.81 0.80
N GLU A 5 4.27 7.52 1.20
CA GLU A 5 5.62 7.00 1.10
C GLU A 5 5.83 5.80 2.01
N ARG A 6 5.25 5.84 3.21
CA ARG A 6 5.32 4.71 4.15
C ARG A 6 4.65 3.48 3.57
N VAL A 7 3.48 3.66 2.99
CA VAL A 7 2.73 2.57 2.39
C VAL A 7 3.49 2.00 1.18
N LEU A 8 4.00 2.87 0.32
CA LEU A 8 4.76 2.43 -0.84
C LEU A 8 6.01 1.66 -0.43
N LYS A 9 6.70 2.16 0.59
CA LYS A 9 7.88 1.49 1.12
C LYS A 9 7.55 0.11 1.66
N ALA A 10 6.41 -0.03 2.35
CA ALA A 10 5.97 -1.31 2.86
C ALA A 10 5.79 -2.33 1.72
N PHE A 11 5.17 -1.91 0.62
CA PHE A 11 5.04 -2.77 -0.55
C PHE A 11 6.38 -3.18 -1.12
N GLN A 12 7.29 -2.21 -1.25
CA GLN A 12 8.62 -2.47 -1.81
C GLN A 12 9.44 -3.43 -0.96
N GLU A 13 9.38 -3.25 0.35
CA GLU A 13 10.13 -4.08 1.28
C GLU A 13 9.59 -5.50 1.39
N ALA A 14 8.28 -5.65 1.24
CA ALA A 14 7.65 -6.96 1.32
C ALA A 14 8.04 -7.87 0.15
N GLY A 15 8.27 -7.30 -1.02
CA GLY A 15 8.62 -8.06 -2.22
C GLY A 15 7.52 -8.98 -2.69
N LYS A 16 6.29 -8.75 -2.28
CA LYS A 16 5.13 -9.56 -2.66
C LYS A 16 3.87 -8.70 -2.57
N PRO A 17 2.78 -9.12 -3.22
CA PRO A 17 1.51 -8.39 -3.08
C PRO A 17 1.02 -8.41 -1.63
N LEU A 18 0.49 -7.30 -1.16
CA LEU A 18 -0.04 -7.15 0.18
C LEU A 18 -1.46 -6.61 0.12
N SER A 19 -2.29 -7.04 1.07
CA SER A 19 -3.62 -6.45 1.26
C SER A 19 -3.49 -5.19 2.11
N SER A 20 -4.55 -4.38 2.14
CA SER A 20 -4.55 -3.16 2.97
C SER A 20 -4.35 -3.48 4.45
N VAL A 21 -4.90 -4.60 4.91
CA VAL A 21 -4.75 -5.02 6.31
C VAL A 21 -3.29 -5.34 6.61
N GLU A 22 -2.61 -6.03 5.71
CA GLU A 22 -1.21 -6.35 5.88
C GLU A 22 -0.34 -5.10 5.87
N VAL A 23 -0.65 -4.16 4.98
CA VAL A 23 0.07 -2.89 4.91
C VAL A 23 -0.12 -2.10 6.21
N ALA A 24 -1.34 -2.08 6.76
CA ALA A 24 -1.61 -1.40 8.02
C ALA A 24 -0.76 -2.00 9.14
N ALA A 25 -0.65 -3.33 9.18
CA ALA A 25 0.15 -4.00 10.21
C ALA A 25 1.64 -3.68 10.05
N ILE A 26 2.15 -3.67 8.84
CA ILE A 26 3.57 -3.41 8.56
C ILE A 26 3.92 -1.94 8.79
N SER A 27 3.07 -1.03 8.32
CA SER A 27 3.36 0.41 8.37
C SER A 27 3.06 1.04 9.72
N GLY A 28 2.24 0.38 10.54
CA GLY A 28 1.79 0.93 11.80
C GLY A 28 0.74 2.03 11.65
N LEU A 29 0.17 2.18 10.47
CA LEU A 29 -0.86 3.19 10.20
C LEU A 29 -2.25 2.61 10.40
N ASP A 30 -3.23 3.49 10.65
CA ASP A 30 -4.61 3.09 10.71
C ASP A 30 -5.07 2.62 9.33
N LYS A 31 -6.00 1.68 9.30
CA LYS A 31 -6.53 1.18 8.05
C LYS A 31 -7.10 2.30 7.18
N LYS A 32 -7.74 3.29 7.79
CA LYS A 32 -8.25 4.48 7.09
C LYS A 32 -7.14 5.19 6.33
N GLU A 33 -6.02 5.42 7.00
CA GLU A 33 -4.89 6.08 6.38
C GLU A 33 -4.27 5.25 5.27
N VAL A 34 -4.19 3.94 5.49
CA VAL A 34 -3.69 3.01 4.49
C VAL A 34 -4.59 3.02 3.26
N ASP A 35 -5.91 2.97 3.45
CA ASP A 35 -6.85 2.97 2.33
C ASP A 35 -6.72 4.24 1.50
N LYS A 36 -6.58 5.39 2.15
CA LYS A 36 -6.39 6.66 1.46
C LYS A 36 -5.08 6.67 0.67
N ALA A 37 -4.01 6.20 1.28
CA ALA A 37 -2.71 6.15 0.63
C ALA A 37 -2.71 5.21 -0.56
N ILE A 38 -3.32 4.04 -0.42
CA ILE A 38 -3.44 3.06 -1.49
C ILE A 38 -4.21 3.65 -2.66
N LYS A 39 -5.34 4.30 -2.38
CA LYS A 39 -6.15 4.93 -3.41
C LYS A 39 -5.35 5.97 -4.19
N LYS A 40 -4.58 6.78 -3.49
CA LYS A 40 -3.78 7.81 -4.12
C LYS A 40 -2.63 7.22 -4.95
N LEU A 41 -1.94 6.24 -4.38
CA LEU A 41 -0.84 5.58 -5.10
C LEU A 41 -1.35 4.87 -6.35
N LYS A 42 -2.51 4.28 -6.27
CA LYS A 42 -3.13 3.62 -7.42
C LYS A 42 -3.49 4.65 -8.49
N THR A 43 -4.05 5.79 -8.09
CA THR A 43 -4.38 6.89 -9.00
C THR A 43 -3.12 7.42 -9.68
N GLU A 44 -2.02 7.50 -8.96
CA GLU A 44 -0.73 7.95 -9.48
C GLU A 44 0.02 6.85 -10.22
N GLU A 45 -0.57 5.67 -10.30
CA GLU A 45 0.01 4.51 -10.99
C GLU A 45 1.35 4.04 -10.41
N LYS A 46 1.54 4.26 -9.12
CA LYS A 46 2.73 3.78 -8.42
C LYS A 46 2.57 2.36 -7.91
N ILE A 47 1.34 1.90 -7.78
CA ILE A 47 1.02 0.52 -7.42
C ILE A 47 -0.10 0.03 -8.32
N HIS A 48 -0.28 -1.28 -8.37
CA HIS A 48 -1.39 -1.89 -9.09
C HIS A 48 -1.93 -3.08 -8.30
N SER A 49 -3.09 -3.56 -8.69
CA SER A 49 -3.75 -4.67 -8.03
C SER A 49 -3.64 -5.93 -8.91
N PRO A 50 -2.71 -6.84 -8.61
CA PRO A 50 -2.60 -8.09 -9.37
C PRO A 50 -3.73 -9.07 -9.04
N LYS A 51 -4.31 -8.92 -7.86
CA LYS A 51 -5.43 -9.73 -7.38
C LYS A 51 -6.40 -8.83 -6.65
N ARG A 52 -7.63 -9.32 -6.53
CA ARG A 52 -8.63 -8.63 -5.71
C ARG A 52 -8.11 -8.46 -4.29
N CYS A 53 -8.20 -7.26 -3.77
CA CYS A 53 -7.79 -6.89 -2.41
C CYS A 53 -6.29 -6.95 -2.15
N TYR A 54 -5.47 -7.23 -3.16
CA TYR A 54 -4.02 -7.22 -3.04
C TYR A 54 -3.43 -6.15 -3.95
N TYR A 55 -2.30 -5.61 -3.54
CA TYR A 55 -1.61 -4.54 -4.26
C TYR A 55 -0.12 -4.81 -4.26
N GLU A 56 0.56 -4.35 -5.28
CA GLU A 56 2.02 -4.42 -5.33
C GLU A 56 2.57 -3.20 -6.07
N PRO A 57 3.84 -2.81 -5.83
CA PRO A 57 4.42 -1.68 -6.54
C PRO A 57 4.63 -2.04 -8.01
N LYS A 58 4.44 -1.05 -8.83
CA LYS A 58 4.70 -1.22 -10.27
C LYS A 58 6.18 -1.29 -10.56
#